data_577108625a79ec4a7093785c01a72642
#
_entry.id   577108625a79ec4a7093785c01a72642
#
_cell.length_a   1.000
_cell.length_b   1.000
_cell.length_c   1.000
_cell.angle_alpha   90.00
_cell.angle_beta   90.00
_cell.angle_gamma   90.00
#
_symmetry.space_group_name_H-M   'P 1'
#
loop_
_entity.id
_entity.type
_entity.pdbx_description
1 polymer ?
#
loop_
_entity_poly.entity_id
_entity_poly.type
_entity_poly.pdbx_seq_one_letter_code
_entity_poly.pdbx_strand_id
1 'polypeptide(L)'
;MNVLCEKRSYTREFTTHHHEFGQFLFPLRGSLDIQTKWQEVNLKSDYCFYIPPKLEHNYRSEDRNEFLILDIPTHYLPENTSDMYIRLDQQWNAIRYLLLEEVKSPENLSSLLNLTRYVTNKLQTSKPPSIEYIHNHYKEQIKLETLAKIEHFHPVYYSAWFKKQTGKSPKAYISELRLKEAKHLLISTKWSMSEISEELRFENSSSFTRWFVKWEGISPQKYRILNNG
;
A
#
# COMPACT_ATOMS: atom_id res chain seq x y z
N MET A 1 6.41 14.12 23.48
CA MET A 1 7.39 13.08 23.06
C MET A 1 8.21 13.65 21.92
N ASN A 2 9.52 13.40 21.92
CA ASN A 2 10.42 13.77 20.80
C ASN A 2 10.50 12.59 19.81
N VAL A 3 10.98 12.87 18.59
CA VAL A 3 11.36 11.81 17.65
C VAL A 3 12.49 10.98 18.27
N LEU A 4 12.39 9.66 18.20
CA LEU A 4 13.40 8.73 18.70
C LEU A 4 13.81 7.77 17.57
N CYS A 5 15.11 7.64 17.35
CA CYS A 5 15.66 6.64 16.45
C CYS A 5 16.70 5.81 17.22
N GLU A 6 16.52 4.50 17.28
CA GLU A 6 17.41 3.60 18.03
C GLU A 6 17.38 2.18 17.48
N LYS A 7 18.34 1.37 17.91
CA LYS A 7 18.36 -0.06 17.63
C LYS A 7 17.63 -0.83 18.72
N ARG A 8 16.78 -1.77 18.32
CA ARG A 8 16.07 -2.70 19.23
C ARG A 8 16.21 -4.14 18.76
N SER A 9 16.14 -5.06 19.73
CA SER A 9 16.05 -6.50 19.51
C SER A 9 14.80 -7.05 20.21
N TYR A 10 14.20 -8.07 19.64
CA TYR A 10 12.96 -8.65 20.11
C TYR A 10 13.17 -10.09 20.58
N THR A 11 12.33 -10.54 21.51
CA THR A 11 12.39 -11.86 22.12
C THR A 11 11.46 -12.87 21.43
N ARG A 12 11.50 -14.12 21.90
CA ARG A 12 10.59 -15.19 21.43
C ARG A 12 9.19 -15.08 21.97
N GLU A 13 8.99 -14.28 23.02
CA GLU A 13 7.67 -14.11 23.65
C GLU A 13 6.86 -13.04 22.93
N PHE A 14 5.60 -13.34 22.65
CA PHE A 14 4.66 -12.33 22.16
C PHE A 14 4.35 -11.32 23.25
N THR A 15 4.57 -10.06 22.95
CA THR A 15 4.20 -8.96 23.83
C THR A 15 3.18 -8.08 23.09
N THR A 16 1.92 -8.15 23.54
CA THR A 16 0.86 -7.29 23.02
C THR A 16 0.96 -5.91 23.61
N HIS A 17 1.00 -4.89 22.76
CA HIS A 17 0.98 -3.51 23.20
C HIS A 17 0.47 -2.57 22.09
N HIS A 18 0.29 -1.31 22.45
CA HIS A 18 0.07 -0.21 21.51
C HIS A 18 0.84 1.01 22.01
N HIS A 19 1.01 1.99 21.16
CA HIS A 19 1.67 3.24 21.49
C HIS A 19 0.95 4.43 20.85
N GLU A 20 1.13 5.65 21.43
CA GLU A 20 0.50 6.90 20.98
C GLU A 20 1.25 7.58 19.82
N PHE A 21 2.26 6.96 19.26
CA PHE A 21 3.12 7.46 18.19
C PHE A 21 3.14 6.48 17.02
N GLY A 22 3.54 6.95 15.84
CA GLY A 22 3.82 6.07 14.71
C GLY A 22 5.21 5.46 14.82
N GLN A 23 5.36 4.23 14.37
CA GLN A 23 6.62 3.50 14.45
C GLN A 23 7.00 2.87 13.11
N PHE A 24 8.24 3.14 12.67
CA PHE A 24 8.86 2.38 11.58
C PHE A 24 9.82 1.35 12.13
N LEU A 25 9.78 0.15 11.54
CA LEU A 25 10.69 -0.95 11.81
C LEU A 25 11.49 -1.27 10.55
N PHE A 26 12.79 -1.06 10.60
CA PHE A 26 13.71 -1.39 9.51
C PHE A 26 14.60 -2.56 9.95
N PRO A 27 14.52 -3.73 9.34
CA PRO A 27 15.40 -4.84 9.67
C PRO A 27 16.85 -4.52 9.35
N LEU A 28 17.74 -4.78 10.32
CA LEU A 28 19.19 -4.75 10.15
C LEU A 28 19.75 -6.18 10.11
N ARG A 29 19.15 -7.06 10.92
CA ARG A 29 19.51 -8.48 11.01
C ARG A 29 18.33 -9.32 11.46
N GLY A 30 18.21 -10.54 10.90
CA GLY A 30 17.15 -11.49 11.27
C GLY A 30 15.78 -11.11 10.73
N SER A 31 14.73 -11.65 11.34
CA SER A 31 13.35 -11.40 10.97
C SER A 31 12.48 -11.15 12.21
N LEU A 32 11.30 -10.58 12.01
CA LEU A 32 10.34 -10.27 13.06
C LEU A 32 8.94 -10.69 12.60
N ASP A 33 8.30 -11.56 13.37
CA ASP A 33 6.88 -11.82 13.21
C ASP A 33 6.11 -10.66 13.87
N ILE A 34 5.29 -10.01 13.08
CA ILE A 34 4.42 -8.92 13.50
C ILE A 34 2.98 -9.36 13.28
N GLN A 35 2.19 -9.32 14.34
CA GLN A 35 0.77 -9.61 14.27
C GLN A 35 -0.03 -8.39 14.70
N THR A 36 -0.97 -7.99 13.86
CA THR A 36 -1.98 -6.98 14.16
C THR A 36 -3.36 -7.63 14.08
N LYS A 37 -4.40 -6.90 14.39
CA LYS A 37 -5.79 -7.38 14.21
C LYS A 37 -6.08 -7.82 12.76
N TRP A 38 -5.34 -7.28 11.78
CA TRP A 38 -5.65 -7.39 10.36
C TRP A 38 -4.63 -8.17 9.53
N GLN A 39 -3.39 -8.20 10.01
CA GLN A 39 -2.23 -8.72 9.27
C GLN A 39 -1.38 -9.62 10.15
N GLU A 40 -0.77 -10.61 9.52
CA GLU A 40 0.37 -11.37 10.04
C GLU A 40 1.51 -11.24 9.04
N VAL A 41 2.63 -10.68 9.47
CA VAL A 41 3.76 -10.35 8.62
C VAL A 41 5.05 -10.90 9.22
N ASN A 42 5.83 -11.62 8.44
CA ASN A 42 7.21 -11.92 8.76
C ASN A 42 8.12 -10.88 8.08
N LEU A 43 8.50 -9.85 8.85
CA LEU A 43 9.31 -8.73 8.37
C LEU A 43 10.77 -9.16 8.18
N LYS A 44 11.27 -9.06 6.94
CA LYS A 44 12.62 -9.41 6.50
C LYS A 44 13.34 -8.21 5.88
N SER A 45 14.63 -8.37 5.59
CA SER A 45 15.56 -7.33 5.15
C SER A 45 15.13 -6.48 3.96
N ASP A 46 14.27 -7.00 3.10
CA ASP A 46 13.84 -6.32 1.86
C ASP A 46 12.65 -5.39 2.05
N TYR A 47 12.11 -5.34 3.28
CA TYR A 47 10.92 -4.56 3.61
C TYR A 47 11.12 -3.79 4.91
N CYS A 48 10.37 -2.71 5.10
CA CYS A 48 10.11 -2.09 6.38
C CYS A 48 8.62 -2.13 6.69
N PHE A 49 8.29 -1.97 7.96
CA PHE A 49 6.90 -1.95 8.40
C PHE A 49 6.60 -0.67 9.15
N TYR A 50 5.48 -0.03 8.81
CA TYR A 50 4.98 1.13 9.52
C TYR A 50 3.76 0.74 10.34
N ILE A 51 3.77 1.10 11.62
CA ILE A 51 2.67 0.92 12.57
C ILE A 51 2.14 2.29 12.96
N PRO A 52 0.85 2.58 12.67
CA PRO A 52 0.24 3.83 13.07
C PRO A 52 -0.02 3.89 14.57
N PRO A 53 -0.21 5.10 15.14
CA PRO A 53 -0.60 5.27 16.53
C PRO A 53 -1.85 4.45 16.91
N LYS A 54 -1.89 3.92 18.13
CA LYS A 54 -3.03 3.20 18.72
C LYS A 54 -3.37 1.86 18.07
N LEU A 55 -2.59 1.39 17.09
CA LEU A 55 -2.77 0.04 16.56
C LEU A 55 -2.18 -0.98 17.55
N GLU A 56 -3.04 -1.85 18.06
CA GLU A 56 -2.61 -2.99 18.87
C GLU A 56 -1.85 -4.00 18.01
N HIS A 57 -0.69 -4.42 18.47
CA HIS A 57 0.19 -5.34 17.76
C HIS A 57 1.05 -6.17 18.69
N ASN A 58 1.55 -7.28 18.14
CA ASN A 58 2.47 -8.20 18.82
C ASN A 58 3.75 -8.32 18.02
N TYR A 59 4.86 -8.51 18.72
CA TYR A 59 6.16 -8.85 18.15
C TYR A 59 6.68 -10.17 18.69
N ARG A 60 7.30 -10.96 17.81
CA ARG A 60 8.07 -12.13 18.17
C ARG A 60 9.21 -12.35 17.18
N SER A 61 10.39 -12.74 17.68
CA SER A 61 11.48 -13.20 16.83
C SER A 61 12.13 -14.43 17.44
N GLU A 62 12.27 -15.48 16.64
CA GLU A 62 12.87 -16.74 17.08
C GLU A 62 14.40 -16.72 16.98
N ASP A 63 14.93 -15.90 16.08
CA ASP A 63 16.35 -15.80 15.79
C ASP A 63 17.00 -14.56 16.39
N ARG A 64 18.33 -14.54 16.37
CA ARG A 64 19.09 -13.33 16.70
C ARG A 64 18.72 -12.24 15.70
N ASN A 65 18.21 -11.13 16.21
CA ASN A 65 17.65 -10.04 15.40
C ASN A 65 18.14 -8.67 15.89
N GLU A 66 18.11 -7.70 15.00
CA GLU A 66 18.35 -6.29 15.27
C GLU A 66 17.53 -5.45 14.28
N PHE A 67 16.84 -4.45 14.78
CA PHE A 67 16.01 -3.54 14.00
C PHE A 67 16.38 -2.10 14.30
N LEU A 68 16.38 -1.25 13.28
CA LEU A 68 16.38 0.19 13.44
C LEU A 68 14.93 0.64 13.57
N ILE A 69 14.62 1.31 14.67
CA ILE A 69 13.29 1.79 15.01
C ILE A 69 13.27 3.31 14.91
N LEU A 70 12.24 3.85 14.27
CA LEU A 70 11.98 5.28 14.25
C LEU A 70 10.59 5.53 14.82
N ASP A 71 10.53 6.09 16.03
CA ASP A 71 9.31 6.47 16.72
C ASP A 71 8.99 7.93 16.40
N ILE A 72 7.80 8.18 15.83
CA ILE A 72 7.39 9.48 15.28
C ILE A 72 6.16 10.00 16.03
N PRO A 73 6.25 11.15 16.71
CA PRO A 73 5.12 11.80 17.34
C PRO A 73 3.99 12.11 16.33
N THR A 74 2.74 12.03 16.78
CA THR A 74 1.54 12.18 15.94
C THR A 74 1.50 13.47 15.13
N HIS A 75 2.02 14.58 15.65
CA HIS A 75 2.01 15.88 14.96
C HIS A 75 2.93 15.94 13.72
N TYR A 76 3.82 14.94 13.52
CA TYR A 76 4.59 14.79 12.28
C TYR A 76 3.93 13.85 11.28
N LEU A 77 2.91 13.09 11.70
CA LEU A 77 2.29 12.07 10.86
C LEU A 77 1.17 12.66 10.00
N PRO A 78 1.02 12.19 8.76
CA PRO A 78 -0.15 12.52 7.96
C PRO A 78 -1.44 12.00 8.63
N GLU A 79 -2.55 12.71 8.41
CA GLU A 79 -3.86 12.22 8.82
C GLU A 79 -4.20 10.91 8.10
N ASN A 80 -4.83 9.97 8.83
CA ASN A 80 -5.34 8.70 8.28
C ASN A 80 -4.30 7.72 7.70
N THR A 81 -3.06 7.72 8.20
CA THR A 81 -2.12 6.65 7.87
C THR A 81 -2.58 5.32 8.47
N SER A 82 -2.45 4.23 7.71
CA SER A 82 -2.63 2.86 8.21
C SER A 82 -1.29 2.13 8.23
N ASP A 83 -1.31 0.95 8.87
CA ASP A 83 -0.19 0.02 8.83
C ASP A 83 0.20 -0.31 7.38
N MET A 84 1.48 -0.31 7.10
CA MET A 84 2.02 -0.50 5.76
C MET A 84 3.24 -1.41 5.78
N TYR A 85 3.19 -2.44 4.93
CA TYR A 85 4.33 -3.28 4.58
C TYR A 85 4.98 -2.71 3.32
N ILE A 86 6.14 -2.10 3.47
CA ILE A 86 6.76 -1.27 2.43
C ILE A 86 8.02 -1.98 1.92
N ARG A 87 8.10 -2.22 0.62
CA ARG A 87 9.32 -2.71 0.00
C ARG A 87 10.42 -1.65 0.06
N LEU A 88 11.61 -2.04 0.48
CA LEU A 88 12.78 -1.17 0.52
C LEU A 88 13.35 -0.99 -0.90
N ASP A 89 12.86 0.03 -1.59
CA ASP A 89 13.46 0.53 -2.83
C ASP A 89 14.78 1.26 -2.54
N GLN A 90 15.41 1.81 -3.57
CA GLN A 90 16.66 2.55 -3.42
C GLN A 90 16.52 3.74 -2.46
N GLN A 91 15.39 4.45 -2.48
CA GLN A 91 15.16 5.59 -1.60
C GLN A 91 14.93 5.16 -0.15
N TRP A 92 14.13 4.13 0.10
CA TRP A 92 13.92 3.59 1.44
C TRP A 92 15.20 3.01 2.03
N ASN A 93 16.06 2.39 1.21
CA ASN A 93 17.38 1.93 1.65
C ASN A 93 18.30 3.10 2.02
N ALA A 94 18.27 4.20 1.24
CA ALA A 94 19.02 5.41 1.57
C ALA A 94 18.54 6.04 2.90
N ILE A 95 17.21 6.10 3.11
CA ILE A 95 16.61 6.54 4.37
C ILE A 95 17.11 5.68 5.54
N ARG A 96 17.00 4.35 5.41
CA ARG A 96 17.49 3.41 6.45
C ARG A 96 18.95 3.64 6.78
N TYR A 97 19.80 3.85 5.77
CA TYR A 97 21.22 4.14 5.96
C TYR A 97 21.43 5.45 6.72
N LEU A 98 20.80 6.55 6.30
CA LEU A 98 20.92 7.85 6.96
C LEU A 98 20.44 7.81 8.41
N LEU A 99 19.30 7.17 8.68
CA LEU A 99 18.81 6.99 10.05
C LEU A 99 19.80 6.18 10.92
N LEU A 100 20.46 5.18 10.32
CA LEU A 100 21.49 4.39 11.02
C LEU A 100 22.73 5.21 11.37
N GLU A 101 23.12 6.15 10.49
CA GLU A 101 24.21 7.08 10.79
C GLU A 101 23.84 8.06 11.94
N GLU A 102 22.59 8.55 11.98
CA GLU A 102 22.12 9.39 13.10
C GLU A 102 22.18 8.65 14.45
N VAL A 103 21.91 7.34 14.48
CA VAL A 103 22.04 6.53 15.72
C VAL A 103 23.50 6.40 16.18
N LYS A 104 24.45 6.38 15.24
CA LYS A 104 25.87 6.28 15.56
C LYS A 104 26.46 7.60 16.09
N SER A 105 25.91 8.73 15.69
CA SER A 105 26.39 10.07 16.03
C SER A 105 25.21 10.98 16.41
N PRO A 106 24.62 10.81 17.60
CA PRO A 106 23.34 11.44 17.99
C PRO A 106 23.43 12.94 18.29
N GLU A 107 24.48 13.60 17.86
CA GLU A 107 24.78 15.00 18.22
C GLU A 107 23.87 16.04 17.55
N ASN A 108 23.10 15.65 16.51
CA ASN A 108 22.32 16.60 15.72
C ASN A 108 20.82 16.24 15.63
N LEU A 109 20.05 16.65 16.62
CA LEU A 109 18.58 16.49 16.63
C LEU A 109 17.91 17.09 15.37
N SER A 110 18.50 18.12 14.76
CA SER A 110 17.98 18.78 13.57
C SER A 110 18.00 17.88 12.34
N SER A 111 19.05 17.08 12.16
CA SER A 111 19.17 16.10 11.06
C SER A 111 18.10 15.02 11.17
N LEU A 112 17.93 14.45 12.36
CA LEU A 112 16.90 13.43 12.60
C LEU A 112 15.47 13.97 12.34
N LEU A 113 15.19 15.21 12.74
CA LEU A 113 13.90 15.86 12.46
C LEU A 113 13.66 16.07 10.95
N ASN A 114 14.68 16.46 10.20
CA ASN A 114 14.58 16.61 8.75
C ASN A 114 14.37 15.27 8.04
N LEU A 115 15.08 14.23 8.46
CA LEU A 115 14.87 12.87 7.97
C LEU A 115 13.46 12.37 8.31
N THR A 116 12.96 12.64 9.50
CA THR A 116 11.61 12.29 9.92
C THR A 116 10.55 12.95 9.02
N ARG A 117 10.70 14.24 8.72
CA ARG A 117 9.80 14.95 7.78
C ARG A 117 9.85 14.33 6.38
N TYR A 118 11.03 13.95 5.91
CA TYR A 118 11.17 13.28 4.63
C TYR A 118 10.48 11.91 4.64
N VAL A 119 10.68 11.12 5.68
CA VAL A 119 10.04 9.80 5.87
C VAL A 119 8.52 9.92 5.89
N THR A 120 7.97 10.87 6.65
CA THR A 120 6.51 11.06 6.75
C THR A 120 5.89 11.55 5.44
N ASN A 121 6.57 12.41 4.71
CA ASN A 121 6.15 12.84 3.38
C ASN A 121 6.17 11.66 2.38
N LYS A 122 7.25 10.87 2.39
CA LYS A 122 7.35 9.67 1.55
C LYS A 122 6.27 8.63 1.91
N LEU A 123 5.97 8.45 3.20
CA LEU A 123 4.87 7.57 3.64
C LEU A 123 3.53 8.02 3.03
N GLN A 124 3.23 9.30 3.07
CA GLN A 124 1.99 9.87 2.51
C GLN A 124 1.88 9.65 0.99
N THR A 125 3.01 9.69 0.28
CA THR A 125 3.04 9.53 -1.18
C THR A 125 3.22 8.07 -1.63
N SER A 126 3.55 7.17 -0.73
CA SER A 126 3.71 5.74 -1.02
C SER A 126 2.35 5.10 -1.28
N LYS A 127 2.27 4.39 -2.38
CA LYS A 127 1.06 3.61 -2.71
C LYS A 127 1.22 2.19 -2.18
N PRO A 128 0.17 1.62 -1.57
CA PRO A 128 0.18 0.21 -1.21
C PRO A 128 0.47 -0.69 -2.42
N PRO A 129 1.27 -1.75 -2.26
CA PRO A 129 1.64 -2.66 -3.35
C PRO A 129 0.46 -3.25 -4.12
N SER A 130 -0.66 -3.51 -3.45
CA SER A 130 -1.88 -4.01 -4.12
C SER A 130 -2.51 -2.98 -5.04
N ILE A 131 -2.41 -1.68 -4.73
CA ILE A 131 -2.89 -0.61 -5.60
C ILE A 131 -2.00 -0.52 -6.84
N GLU A 132 -0.70 -0.61 -6.69
CA GLU A 132 0.24 -0.66 -7.82
C GLU A 132 -0.03 -1.90 -8.69
N TYR A 133 -0.23 -3.06 -8.08
CA TYR A 133 -0.62 -4.28 -8.80
C TYR A 133 -1.91 -4.08 -9.60
N ILE A 134 -2.94 -3.47 -9.01
CA ILE A 134 -4.19 -3.16 -9.72
C ILE A 134 -3.92 -2.27 -10.94
N HIS A 135 -3.11 -1.21 -10.80
CA HIS A 135 -2.80 -0.31 -11.93
C HIS A 135 -2.10 -1.03 -13.09
N ASN A 136 -1.29 -2.03 -12.80
CA ASN A 136 -0.56 -2.80 -13.82
C ASN A 136 -1.41 -3.94 -14.44
N HIS A 137 -2.46 -4.40 -13.73
CA HIS A 137 -3.23 -5.60 -14.10
C HIS A 137 -4.74 -5.39 -14.21
N TYR A 138 -5.25 -4.13 -14.14
CA TYR A 138 -6.70 -3.86 -14.11
C TYR A 138 -7.50 -4.41 -15.30
N LYS A 139 -6.84 -4.69 -16.43
CA LYS A 139 -7.46 -5.35 -17.59
C LYS A 139 -7.70 -6.84 -17.36
N GLU A 140 -7.03 -7.43 -16.39
CA GLU A 140 -7.11 -8.86 -16.07
C GLU A 140 -8.19 -9.15 -15.02
N GLN A 141 -8.48 -10.45 -14.83
CA GLN A 141 -9.36 -10.87 -13.73
C GLN A 141 -8.55 -10.94 -12.43
N ILE A 142 -8.63 -9.88 -11.63
CA ILE A 142 -7.94 -9.80 -10.33
C ILE A 142 -8.83 -10.42 -9.26
N LYS A 143 -8.29 -11.42 -8.53
CA LYS A 143 -8.94 -12.04 -7.37
C LYS A 143 -8.65 -11.25 -6.11
N LEU A 144 -9.63 -11.16 -5.21
CA LEU A 144 -9.49 -10.46 -3.93
C LEU A 144 -8.38 -11.08 -3.07
N GLU A 145 -8.28 -12.41 -3.09
CA GLU A 145 -7.28 -13.17 -2.36
C GLU A 145 -5.85 -12.83 -2.80
N THR A 146 -5.65 -12.55 -4.09
CA THR A 146 -4.35 -12.11 -4.62
C THR A 146 -3.96 -10.75 -4.03
N LEU A 147 -4.90 -9.80 -4.03
CA LEU A 147 -4.65 -8.47 -3.47
C LEU A 147 -4.40 -8.51 -1.97
N ALA A 148 -5.20 -9.29 -1.25
CA ALA A 148 -5.04 -9.49 0.18
C ALA A 148 -3.66 -10.11 0.50
N LYS A 149 -3.22 -11.10 -0.27
CA LYS A 149 -1.91 -11.74 -0.11
C LYS A 149 -0.75 -10.76 -0.35
N ILE A 150 -0.87 -9.86 -1.34
CA ILE A 150 0.15 -8.84 -1.64
C ILE A 150 0.35 -7.91 -0.44
N GLU A 151 -0.73 -7.56 0.27
CA GLU A 151 -0.69 -6.70 1.47
C GLU A 151 -0.52 -7.48 2.78
N HIS A 152 -0.36 -8.81 2.71
CA HIS A 152 -0.29 -9.68 3.89
C HIS A 152 -1.54 -9.65 4.79
N PHE A 153 -2.70 -9.27 4.22
CA PHE A 153 -3.99 -9.30 4.91
C PHE A 153 -4.69 -10.65 4.79
N HIS A 154 -5.45 -10.99 5.82
CA HIS A 154 -6.49 -12.00 5.64
C HIS A 154 -7.59 -11.44 4.72
N PRO A 155 -8.09 -12.20 3.71
CA PRO A 155 -9.03 -11.70 2.69
C PRO A 155 -10.30 -11.03 3.25
N VAL A 156 -10.78 -11.50 4.41
CA VAL A 156 -11.96 -10.93 5.09
C VAL A 156 -11.76 -9.46 5.46
N TYR A 157 -10.56 -9.06 5.84
CA TYR A 157 -10.27 -7.70 6.30
C TYR A 157 -9.80 -6.78 5.18
N TYR A 158 -9.21 -7.34 4.13
CA TYR A 158 -8.63 -6.56 3.03
C TYR A 158 -9.62 -5.58 2.38
N SER A 159 -10.85 -6.00 2.12
CA SER A 159 -11.85 -5.14 1.49
C SER A 159 -12.19 -3.90 2.31
N ALA A 160 -12.27 -4.03 3.64
CA ALA A 160 -12.55 -2.92 4.55
C ALA A 160 -11.35 -1.97 4.61
N TRP A 161 -10.14 -2.53 4.73
CA TRP A 161 -8.90 -1.77 4.69
C TRP A 161 -8.75 -1.00 3.38
N PHE A 162 -8.90 -1.68 2.22
CA PHE A 162 -8.79 -1.06 0.90
C PHE A 162 -9.79 0.10 0.73
N LYS A 163 -11.04 -0.08 1.19
CA LYS A 163 -12.04 0.99 1.16
C LYS A 163 -11.64 2.17 2.03
N LYS A 164 -11.03 1.94 3.18
CA LYS A 164 -10.49 3.01 4.05
C LYS A 164 -9.37 3.78 3.34
N GLN A 165 -8.48 3.08 2.60
CA GLN A 165 -7.36 3.69 1.86
C GLN A 165 -7.80 4.49 0.63
N THR A 166 -8.79 3.98 -0.12
CA THR A 166 -9.12 4.50 -1.46
C THR A 166 -10.50 5.14 -1.55
N GLY A 167 -11.30 5.05 -0.49
CA GLY A 167 -12.71 5.45 -0.50
C GLY A 167 -13.64 4.48 -1.24
N LYS A 168 -13.11 3.44 -1.90
CA LYS A 168 -13.86 2.53 -2.79
C LYS A 168 -13.56 1.07 -2.47
N SER A 169 -14.51 0.17 -2.80
CA SER A 169 -14.19 -1.26 -2.77
C SER A 169 -13.20 -1.62 -3.88
N PRO A 170 -12.39 -2.70 -3.72
CA PRO A 170 -11.46 -3.14 -4.76
C PRO A 170 -12.12 -3.32 -6.12
N LYS A 171 -13.31 -3.93 -6.15
CA LYS A 171 -14.08 -4.13 -7.38
C LYS A 171 -14.50 -2.82 -8.04
N ALA A 172 -14.96 -1.83 -7.26
CA ALA A 172 -15.33 -0.52 -7.77
C ALA A 172 -14.12 0.23 -8.32
N TYR A 173 -13.00 0.17 -7.61
CA TYR A 173 -11.75 0.81 -8.02
C TYR A 173 -11.22 0.24 -9.35
N ILE A 174 -11.16 -1.09 -9.48
CA ILE A 174 -10.76 -1.77 -10.73
C ILE A 174 -11.71 -1.42 -11.86
N SER A 175 -13.03 -1.43 -11.59
CA SER A 175 -14.01 -1.10 -12.62
C SER A 175 -13.91 0.34 -13.11
N GLU A 176 -13.56 1.28 -12.24
CA GLU A 176 -13.34 2.67 -12.63
C GLU A 176 -12.11 2.83 -13.55
N LEU A 177 -11.00 2.16 -13.26
CA LEU A 177 -9.82 2.16 -14.14
C LEU A 177 -10.16 1.55 -15.51
N ARG A 178 -10.86 0.42 -15.53
CA ARG A 178 -11.33 -0.21 -16.78
C ARG A 178 -12.28 0.70 -17.56
N LEU A 179 -13.17 1.41 -16.87
CA LEU A 179 -14.12 2.33 -17.50
C LEU A 179 -13.41 3.53 -18.12
N LYS A 180 -12.42 4.08 -17.41
CA LYS A 180 -11.58 5.17 -17.91
C LYS A 180 -10.86 4.77 -19.20
N GLU A 181 -10.27 3.59 -19.21
CA GLU A 181 -9.60 3.05 -20.40
C GLU A 181 -10.59 2.76 -21.53
N ALA A 182 -11.73 2.15 -21.23
CA ALA A 182 -12.79 1.90 -22.22
C ALA A 182 -13.25 3.20 -22.90
N LYS A 183 -13.49 4.24 -22.12
CA LYS A 183 -13.85 5.58 -22.63
C LYS A 183 -12.76 6.16 -23.53
N HIS A 184 -11.50 6.04 -23.08
CA HIS A 184 -10.34 6.48 -23.87
C HIS A 184 -10.29 5.75 -25.23
N LEU A 185 -10.37 4.43 -25.25
CA LEU A 185 -10.35 3.64 -26.48
C LEU A 185 -11.54 3.96 -27.41
N LEU A 186 -12.73 4.17 -26.84
CA LEU A 186 -13.92 4.53 -27.61
C LEU A 186 -13.79 5.86 -28.35
N ILE A 187 -13.08 6.84 -27.78
CA ILE A 187 -12.90 8.18 -28.35
C ILE A 187 -11.65 8.26 -29.21
N SER A 188 -10.53 7.70 -28.73
CA SER A 188 -9.21 7.89 -29.35
C SER A 188 -8.91 6.92 -30.48
N THR A 189 -9.75 5.88 -30.67
CA THR A 189 -9.51 4.87 -31.71
C THR A 189 -10.75 4.64 -32.59
N LYS A 190 -10.51 4.08 -33.78
CA LYS A 190 -11.58 3.56 -34.66
C LYS A 190 -11.89 2.08 -34.41
N TRP A 191 -11.41 1.51 -33.32
CA TRP A 191 -11.58 0.10 -33.01
C TRP A 191 -13.06 -0.29 -32.90
N SER A 192 -13.38 -1.47 -33.38
CA SER A 192 -14.70 -2.09 -33.20
C SER A 192 -14.96 -2.40 -31.73
N MET A 193 -16.21 -2.65 -31.37
CA MET A 193 -16.57 -3.09 -30.01
C MET A 193 -15.91 -4.42 -29.64
N SER A 194 -15.64 -5.27 -30.64
CA SER A 194 -14.93 -6.55 -30.44
C SER A 194 -13.46 -6.32 -30.09
N GLU A 195 -12.76 -5.46 -30.84
CA GLU A 195 -11.35 -5.14 -30.58
C GLU A 195 -11.17 -4.47 -29.20
N ILE A 196 -12.04 -3.53 -28.81
CA ILE A 196 -12.03 -2.93 -27.47
C ILE A 196 -12.31 -3.97 -26.38
N SER A 197 -13.26 -4.87 -26.63
CA SER A 197 -13.60 -5.97 -25.72
C SER A 197 -12.39 -6.89 -25.49
N GLU A 198 -11.67 -7.24 -26.54
CA GLU A 198 -10.45 -8.07 -26.49
C GLU A 198 -9.32 -7.38 -25.75
N GLU A 199 -9.04 -6.09 -26.07
CA GLU A 199 -8.03 -5.28 -25.40
C GLU A 199 -8.26 -5.20 -23.89
N LEU A 200 -9.53 -5.04 -23.49
CA LEU A 200 -9.93 -4.98 -22.08
C LEU A 200 -10.14 -6.37 -21.46
N ARG A 201 -9.81 -7.44 -22.19
CA ARG A 201 -9.91 -8.83 -21.74
C ARG A 201 -11.29 -9.23 -21.23
N PHE A 202 -12.35 -8.77 -21.93
CA PHE A 202 -13.67 -9.32 -21.77
C PHE A 202 -13.84 -10.59 -22.63
N GLU A 203 -14.69 -11.49 -22.19
CA GLU A 203 -14.98 -12.74 -22.91
C GLU A 203 -15.50 -12.48 -24.34
N ASN A 204 -16.32 -11.44 -24.52
CA ASN A 204 -16.88 -11.03 -25.81
C ASN A 204 -17.43 -9.60 -25.72
N SER A 205 -17.78 -9.02 -26.89
CA SER A 205 -18.33 -7.67 -27.00
C SER A 205 -19.67 -7.47 -26.29
N SER A 206 -20.48 -8.53 -26.15
CA SER A 206 -21.76 -8.48 -25.41
C SER A 206 -21.52 -8.35 -23.91
N SER A 207 -20.54 -9.06 -23.36
CA SER A 207 -20.12 -8.95 -21.95
C SER A 207 -19.55 -7.57 -21.65
N PHE A 208 -18.70 -7.03 -22.54
CA PHE A 208 -18.21 -5.65 -22.47
C PHE A 208 -19.36 -4.64 -22.49
N THR A 209 -20.29 -4.75 -23.45
CA THR A 209 -21.41 -3.82 -23.58
C THR A 209 -22.29 -3.81 -22.32
N ARG A 210 -22.65 -4.98 -21.78
CA ARG A 210 -23.45 -5.08 -20.55
C ARG A 210 -22.72 -4.46 -19.35
N TRP A 211 -21.41 -4.72 -19.24
CA TRP A 211 -20.60 -4.16 -18.17
C TRP A 211 -20.48 -2.64 -18.31
N PHE A 212 -20.23 -2.10 -19.52
CA PHE A 212 -20.11 -0.68 -19.76
C PHE A 212 -21.42 0.06 -19.46
N VAL A 213 -22.58 -0.48 -19.91
CA VAL A 213 -23.90 0.08 -19.59
C VAL A 213 -24.14 0.12 -18.08
N LYS A 214 -23.73 -0.92 -17.35
CA LYS A 214 -23.88 -0.96 -15.89
C LYS A 214 -23.12 0.17 -15.18
N TRP A 215 -21.96 0.56 -15.70
CA TRP A 215 -21.10 1.56 -15.05
C TRP A 215 -21.29 2.97 -15.60
N GLU A 216 -21.65 3.13 -16.88
CA GLU A 216 -21.79 4.42 -17.56
C GLU A 216 -23.25 4.84 -17.79
N GLY A 217 -24.20 3.91 -17.73
CA GLY A 217 -25.61 4.17 -17.97
C GLY A 217 -26.04 4.16 -19.43
N ILE A 218 -25.09 4.23 -20.39
CA ILE A 218 -25.37 4.19 -21.84
C ILE A 218 -24.49 3.14 -22.53
N SER A 219 -24.89 2.73 -23.76
CA SER A 219 -24.08 1.77 -24.51
C SER A 219 -22.75 2.37 -24.98
N PRO A 220 -21.68 1.55 -25.16
CA PRO A 220 -20.39 2.01 -25.68
C PRO A 220 -20.53 2.72 -27.03
N GLN A 221 -21.39 2.22 -27.92
CA GLN A 221 -21.61 2.82 -29.21
C GLN A 221 -22.27 4.21 -29.09
N LYS A 222 -23.29 4.34 -28.22
CA LYS A 222 -23.92 5.65 -27.93
C LYS A 222 -22.91 6.62 -27.32
N TYR A 223 -22.06 6.13 -26.39
CA TYR A 223 -20.98 6.93 -25.80
C TYR A 223 -20.02 7.47 -26.86
N ARG A 224 -19.58 6.61 -27.79
CA ARG A 224 -18.71 6.99 -28.92
C ARG A 224 -19.34 8.09 -29.79
N ILE A 225 -20.61 7.93 -30.19
CA ILE A 225 -21.30 8.91 -31.01
C ILE A 225 -21.39 10.27 -30.32
N LEU A 226 -21.71 10.30 -29.04
CA LEU A 226 -21.88 11.55 -28.28
C LEU A 226 -20.56 12.30 -28.04
N ASN A 227 -19.40 11.63 -28.10
CA ASN A 227 -18.09 12.22 -27.79
C ASN A 227 -17.15 12.35 -28.99
N ASN A 228 -17.54 11.89 -30.19
CA ASN A 228 -16.80 12.04 -31.45
C ASN A 228 -17.54 12.95 -32.47
N GLY A 229 -18.52 13.74 -31.99
CA GLY A 229 -19.25 14.72 -32.79
C GLY A 229 -18.68 16.12 -32.74
#